data_6963ff5629df7add910d446a88387e8d
#
_entry.id   6963ff5629df7add910d446a88387e8d
#
_cell.length_a   1.000
_cell.length_b   1.000
_cell.length_c   1.000
_cell.angle_alpha   90.00
_cell.angle_beta   90.00
_cell.angle_gamma   90.00
#
_symmetry.space_group_name_H-M   'P 1'
#
loop_
_entity.id
_entity.type
_entity.pdbx_description
1 polymer ?
#
loop_
_entity_poly.entity_id
_entity_poly.type
_entity_poly.pdbx_seq_one_letter_code
_entity_poly.pdbx_strand_id
1 'polypeptide(L)'
;MAQLCNTPVERIDSILASQKQYFHTGATLDIAFRKRQLKALLEAMEEFDRELTDALWIDLHKSYEEATITETSLVKGEIKEAIKNVSRWARRERRRTPITIFGSRSYVMKEPLGCSLIVSPWNVSLR
;
A
#
# COMPACT_ATOMS: atom_id res chain seq x y z
N MET A 1 29.82 -7.40 7.55
CA MET A 1 29.09 -6.90 6.36
C MET A 1 28.22 -8.04 5.84
N ALA A 2 26.91 -7.87 5.90
CA ALA A 2 26.00 -8.85 5.29
C ALA A 2 26.21 -8.81 3.77
N GLN A 3 26.51 -9.93 3.18
CA GLN A 3 26.69 -10.05 1.73
C GLN A 3 25.32 -9.83 1.08
N LEU A 4 25.13 -8.70 0.41
CA LEU A 4 23.92 -8.40 -0.36
C LEU A 4 23.82 -9.43 -1.49
N CYS A 5 22.98 -10.42 -1.30
CA CYS A 5 22.70 -11.41 -2.33
C CYS A 5 21.52 -10.90 -3.17
N ASN A 6 21.76 -10.66 -4.45
CA ASN A 6 20.70 -10.27 -5.38
C ASN A 6 19.64 -11.39 -5.48
N THR A 7 18.39 -11.01 -5.46
CA THR A 7 17.29 -11.96 -5.67
C THR A 7 17.34 -12.48 -7.12
N PRO A 8 17.38 -13.79 -7.36
CA PRO A 8 17.34 -14.35 -8.72
C PRO A 8 16.11 -13.89 -9.49
N VAL A 9 16.27 -13.64 -10.79
CA VAL A 9 15.17 -13.16 -11.66
C VAL A 9 14.01 -14.15 -11.68
N GLU A 10 14.30 -15.44 -11.71
CA GLU A 10 13.30 -16.53 -11.70
C GLU A 10 12.41 -16.47 -10.46
N ARG A 11 12.97 -16.08 -9.31
CA ARG A 11 12.20 -15.88 -8.07
C ARG A 11 11.29 -14.65 -8.17
N ILE A 12 11.76 -13.57 -8.77
CA ILE A 12 10.96 -12.37 -9.00
C ILE A 12 9.78 -12.70 -9.92
N ASP A 13 10.04 -13.41 -11.02
CA ASP A 13 9.01 -13.82 -11.98
C ASP A 13 7.95 -14.73 -11.34
N SER A 14 8.38 -15.67 -10.50
CA SER A 14 7.46 -16.58 -9.80
C SER A 14 6.57 -15.83 -8.79
N ILE A 15 7.13 -14.86 -8.06
CA ILE A 15 6.37 -14.00 -7.14
C ILE A 15 5.35 -13.17 -7.91
N LEU A 16 5.77 -12.55 -9.02
CA LEU A 16 4.89 -11.74 -9.86
C LEU A 16 3.76 -12.57 -10.46
N ALA A 17 4.05 -13.78 -10.93
CA ALA A 17 3.04 -14.70 -11.45
C ALA A 17 2.01 -15.08 -10.38
N SER A 18 2.47 -15.41 -9.17
CA SER A 18 1.61 -15.72 -8.02
C SER A 18 0.72 -14.53 -7.63
N GLN A 19 1.28 -13.31 -7.58
CA GLN A 19 0.51 -12.09 -7.29
C GLN A 19 -0.54 -11.81 -8.36
N LYS A 20 -0.22 -11.99 -9.65
CA LYS A 20 -1.17 -11.86 -10.75
C LYS A 20 -2.31 -12.88 -10.63
N GLN A 21 -1.98 -14.14 -10.35
CA GLN A 21 -2.97 -15.18 -10.14
C GLN A 21 -3.91 -14.82 -8.97
N TYR A 22 -3.36 -14.37 -7.84
CA TYR A 22 -4.14 -13.93 -6.69
C TYR A 22 -5.03 -12.72 -7.03
N PHE A 23 -4.50 -11.76 -7.77
CA PHE A 23 -5.28 -10.60 -8.23
C PHE A 23 -6.49 -11.03 -9.08
N HIS A 24 -6.31 -12.00 -9.98
CA HIS A 24 -7.38 -12.52 -10.84
C HIS A 24 -8.50 -13.26 -10.08
N THR A 25 -8.26 -13.69 -8.84
CA THR A 25 -9.35 -14.23 -7.99
C THR A 25 -10.38 -13.18 -7.59
N GLY A 26 -10.07 -11.89 -7.75
CA GLY A 26 -10.91 -10.78 -7.32
C GLY A 26 -10.93 -10.54 -5.81
N ALA A 27 -10.18 -11.30 -5.01
CA ALA A 27 -10.15 -11.17 -3.54
C ALA A 27 -9.81 -9.75 -3.07
N THR A 28 -8.94 -9.05 -3.83
CA THR A 28 -8.52 -7.67 -3.52
C THR A 28 -9.55 -6.60 -3.87
N LEU A 29 -10.67 -6.96 -4.51
CA LEU A 29 -11.73 -6.01 -4.86
C LEU A 29 -12.63 -5.70 -3.66
N ASP A 30 -12.77 -6.64 -2.72
CA ASP A 30 -13.58 -6.45 -1.52
C ASP A 30 -13.01 -5.36 -0.61
N ILE A 31 -13.85 -4.37 -0.29
CA ILE A 31 -13.44 -3.24 0.58
C ILE A 31 -13.18 -3.70 2.01
N ALA A 32 -13.94 -4.68 2.51
CA ALA A 32 -13.73 -5.21 3.84
C ALA A 32 -12.38 -5.95 3.93
N PHE A 33 -12.01 -6.68 2.89
CA PHE A 33 -10.68 -7.29 2.77
C PHE A 33 -9.58 -6.23 2.81
N ARG A 34 -9.67 -5.17 1.98
CA ARG A 34 -8.67 -4.08 1.97
C ARG A 34 -8.52 -3.43 3.34
N LYS A 35 -9.62 -3.15 4.04
CA LYS A 35 -9.58 -2.60 5.38
C LYS A 35 -8.93 -3.54 6.39
N ARG A 36 -9.18 -4.84 6.31
CA ARG A 36 -8.51 -5.82 7.19
C ARG A 36 -7.01 -5.82 6.95
N GLN A 37 -6.56 -5.81 5.67
CA GLN A 37 -5.13 -5.80 5.34
C GLN A 37 -4.45 -4.51 5.83
N LEU A 38 -5.08 -3.35 5.66
CA LEU A 38 -4.55 -2.07 6.17
C LEU A 38 -4.46 -2.06 7.70
N LYS A 39 -5.44 -2.64 8.40
CA LYS A 39 -5.39 -2.77 9.86
C LYS A 39 -4.26 -3.71 10.30
N ALA A 40 -4.13 -4.87 9.67
CA ALA A 40 -3.04 -5.79 9.97
C ALA A 40 -1.66 -5.16 9.73
N LEU A 41 -1.52 -4.34 8.68
CA LEU A 41 -0.29 -3.57 8.44
C LEU A 41 -0.04 -2.55 9.57
N LEU A 42 -1.08 -1.84 10.01
CA LEU A 42 -0.95 -0.87 11.11
C LEU A 42 -0.54 -1.57 12.41
N GLU A 43 -1.18 -2.70 12.75
CA GLU A 43 -0.86 -3.52 13.91
C GLU A 43 0.59 -4.02 13.86
N ALA A 44 1.05 -4.52 12.70
CA ALA A 44 2.44 -4.92 12.50
C ALA A 44 3.42 -3.73 12.67
N MET A 45 3.09 -2.55 12.15
CA MET A 45 3.89 -1.34 12.34
C MET A 45 3.96 -0.88 13.81
N GLU A 46 2.93 -1.17 14.59
CA GLU A 46 2.91 -0.88 16.03
C GLU A 46 3.70 -1.94 16.83
N GLU A 47 3.56 -3.20 16.47
CA GLU A 47 4.25 -4.33 17.10
C GLU A 47 5.77 -4.26 16.89
N PHE A 48 6.21 -3.97 15.65
CA PHE A 48 7.62 -3.93 15.26
C PHE A 48 8.22 -2.52 15.27
N ASP A 49 7.59 -1.55 15.95
CA ASP A 49 8.04 -0.15 15.98
C ASP A 49 9.48 0.00 16.47
N ARG A 50 9.84 -0.76 17.49
CA ARG A 50 11.19 -0.72 18.07
C ARG A 50 12.23 -1.30 17.12
N GLU A 51 11.96 -2.44 16.53
CA GLU A 51 12.86 -3.08 15.57
C GLU A 51 13.09 -2.22 14.33
N LEU A 52 12.03 -1.56 13.84
CA LEU A 52 12.11 -0.63 12.72
C LEU A 52 13.00 0.58 13.05
N THR A 53 12.82 1.16 14.22
CA THR A 53 13.64 2.32 14.64
C THR A 53 15.07 1.93 14.95
N ASP A 54 15.32 0.74 15.51
CA ASP A 54 16.67 0.23 15.74
C ASP A 54 17.39 -0.06 14.40
N ALA A 55 16.68 -0.56 13.38
CA ALA A 55 17.23 -0.72 12.03
C ALA A 55 17.59 0.64 11.39
N LEU A 56 16.75 1.66 11.57
CA LEU A 56 17.04 3.04 11.11
C LEU A 56 18.24 3.67 11.83
N TRP A 57 18.46 3.32 13.09
CA TRP A 57 19.66 3.71 13.79
C TRP A 57 20.91 3.05 13.20
N ILE A 58 20.84 1.76 12.90
CA ILE A 58 21.98 1.01 12.33
C ILE A 58 22.33 1.55 10.93
N ASP A 59 21.34 1.84 10.08
CA ASP A 59 21.56 2.25 8.70
C ASP A 59 21.89 3.75 8.55
N LEU A 60 21.17 4.60 9.29
CA LEU A 60 21.16 6.06 9.10
C LEU A 60 21.58 6.86 10.35
N HIS A 61 21.83 6.20 11.47
CA HIS A 61 22.12 6.82 12.78
C HIS A 61 21.02 7.79 13.24
N LYS A 62 19.76 7.54 12.83
CA LYS A 62 18.60 8.31 13.31
C LYS A 62 18.25 7.91 14.74
N SER A 63 18.09 8.90 15.63
CA SER A 63 17.60 8.63 16.98
C SER A 63 16.18 8.05 16.95
N TYR A 64 15.75 7.41 18.03
CA TYR A 64 14.40 6.87 18.14
C TYR A 64 13.33 7.95 17.91
N GLU A 65 13.51 9.13 18.51
CA GLU A 65 12.59 10.26 18.39
C GLU A 65 12.53 10.77 16.95
N GLU A 66 13.68 10.93 16.31
CA GLU A 66 13.76 11.36 14.92
C GLU A 66 13.12 10.35 13.99
N ALA A 67 13.46 9.07 14.11
CA ALA A 67 12.91 7.98 13.32
C ALA A 67 11.38 7.89 13.50
N THR A 68 10.89 8.07 14.73
CA THR A 68 9.46 8.05 15.03
C THR A 68 8.74 9.22 14.36
N ILE A 69 9.25 10.43 14.45
CA ILE A 69 8.59 11.63 13.90
C ILE A 69 8.67 11.65 12.37
N THR A 70 9.82 11.33 11.80
CA THR A 70 10.08 11.50 10.36
C THR A 70 9.67 10.29 9.51
N GLU A 71 9.56 9.10 10.11
CA GLU A 71 9.31 7.85 9.38
C GLU A 71 8.03 7.13 9.88
N THR A 72 8.11 6.50 11.07
CA THR A 72 7.05 5.55 11.47
C THR A 72 5.71 6.24 11.72
N SER A 73 5.69 7.44 12.32
CA SER A 73 4.43 8.18 12.56
C SER A 73 3.76 8.63 11.28
N LEU A 74 4.54 9.04 10.27
CA LEU A 74 4.00 9.45 8.97
C LEU A 74 3.33 8.27 8.27
N VAL A 75 4.01 7.12 8.19
CA VAL A 75 3.46 5.92 7.57
C VAL A 75 2.20 5.42 8.31
N LYS A 76 2.23 5.39 9.64
CA LYS A 76 1.05 5.06 10.46
C LYS A 76 -0.12 6.03 10.21
N GLY A 77 0.19 7.32 10.02
CA GLY A 77 -0.79 8.35 9.65
C GLY A 77 -1.46 8.07 8.31
N GLU A 78 -0.66 7.78 7.28
CA GLU A 78 -1.15 7.44 5.93
C GLU A 78 -2.01 6.16 5.93
N ILE A 79 -1.60 5.13 6.69
CA ILE A 79 -2.40 3.90 6.82
C ILE A 79 -3.75 4.19 7.48
N LYS A 80 -3.80 4.99 8.56
CA LYS A 80 -5.04 5.39 9.23
C LYS A 80 -5.96 6.18 8.29
N GLU A 81 -5.39 7.11 7.51
CA GLU A 81 -6.14 7.87 6.52
C GLU A 81 -6.68 6.95 5.40
N ALA A 82 -5.88 5.98 4.94
CA ALA A 82 -6.32 4.98 3.96
C ALA A 82 -7.47 4.11 4.50
N ILE A 83 -7.39 3.62 5.74
CA ILE A 83 -8.47 2.85 6.39
C ILE A 83 -9.78 3.64 6.42
N LYS A 84 -9.71 4.93 6.74
CA LYS A 84 -10.86 5.83 6.81
C LYS A 84 -11.49 6.07 5.44
N ASN A 85 -10.67 6.24 4.41
CA ASN A 85 -11.12 6.73 3.12
C ASN A 85 -11.25 5.67 2.02
N VAL A 86 -10.70 4.46 2.17
CA VAL A 86 -10.71 3.44 1.11
C VAL A 86 -12.11 3.14 0.57
N SER A 87 -13.14 3.13 1.41
CA SER A 87 -14.53 2.96 0.98
C SER A 87 -15.03 4.10 0.09
N ARG A 88 -14.63 5.33 0.40
CA ARG A 88 -14.97 6.51 -0.39
C ARG A 88 -14.23 6.52 -1.72
N TRP A 89 -12.93 6.21 -1.69
CA TRP A 89 -12.10 6.17 -2.89
C TRP A 89 -12.53 5.11 -3.89
N ALA A 90 -13.02 3.98 -3.41
CA ALA A 90 -13.51 2.88 -4.26
C ALA A 90 -14.94 3.10 -4.78
N ARG A 91 -15.65 4.13 -4.32
CA ARG A 91 -17.01 4.41 -4.75
C ARG A 91 -17.03 4.90 -6.19
N ARG A 92 -17.97 4.37 -6.99
CA ARG A 92 -18.27 4.94 -8.31
C ARG A 92 -18.81 6.37 -8.18
N GLU A 93 -18.35 7.26 -9.05
CA GLU A 93 -18.71 8.66 -9.10
C GLU A 93 -19.74 8.89 -10.19
N ARG A 94 -20.88 9.48 -9.83
CA ARG A 94 -21.89 9.84 -10.82
C ARG A 94 -21.35 10.99 -11.70
N ARG A 95 -21.54 10.87 -13.02
CA ARG A 95 -21.19 11.90 -14.01
C ARG A 95 -22.43 12.36 -14.75
N ARG A 96 -22.34 13.55 -15.38
CA ARG A 96 -23.41 14.11 -16.18
C ARG A 96 -23.62 13.22 -17.41
N THR A 97 -24.85 12.79 -17.63
CA THR A 97 -25.22 11.97 -18.79
C THR A 97 -25.59 12.88 -19.95
N PRO A 98 -25.03 12.68 -21.16
CA PRO A 98 -25.43 13.43 -22.35
C PRO A 98 -26.93 13.27 -22.62
N ILE A 99 -27.57 14.34 -23.10
CA ILE A 99 -29.02 14.36 -23.37
C ILE A 99 -29.41 13.38 -24.47
N THR A 100 -28.47 13.05 -25.36
CA THR A 100 -28.63 12.09 -26.46
C THR A 100 -28.94 10.66 -26.02
N ILE A 101 -28.62 10.32 -24.76
CA ILE A 101 -28.91 9.01 -24.17
C ILE A 101 -29.86 9.15 -22.98
N PHE A 102 -30.98 9.82 -23.23
CA PHE A 102 -32.04 10.06 -22.26
C PHE A 102 -32.46 8.77 -21.54
N GLY A 103 -32.70 8.86 -20.21
CA GLY A 103 -33.07 7.70 -19.39
C GLY A 103 -31.87 6.90 -18.84
N SER A 104 -30.64 7.16 -19.30
CA SER A 104 -29.42 6.49 -18.82
C SER A 104 -28.77 7.22 -17.64
N ARG A 105 -27.86 6.53 -16.96
CA ARG A 105 -27.04 7.09 -15.88
C ARG A 105 -25.57 6.81 -16.15
N SER A 106 -24.74 7.84 -16.11
CA SER A 106 -23.30 7.76 -16.34
C SER A 106 -22.53 7.75 -15.03
N TYR A 107 -21.51 6.89 -14.94
CA TYR A 107 -20.64 6.76 -13.77
C TYR A 107 -19.19 6.61 -14.24
N VAL A 108 -18.26 7.11 -13.42
CA VAL A 108 -16.84 6.75 -13.48
C VAL A 108 -16.58 5.75 -12.37
N MET A 109 -15.96 4.64 -12.70
CA MET A 109 -15.55 3.60 -11.78
C MET A 109 -14.04 3.47 -11.80
N LYS A 110 -13.41 3.41 -10.63
CA LYS A 110 -11.97 3.20 -10.48
C LYS A 110 -11.72 1.70 -10.44
N GLU A 111 -10.89 1.22 -11.35
CA GLU A 111 -10.50 -0.18 -11.42
C GLU A 111 -9.04 -0.33 -11.06
N PRO A 112 -8.66 -1.38 -10.28
CA PRO A 112 -7.27 -1.64 -9.97
C PRO A 112 -6.53 -2.12 -11.21
N LEU A 113 -5.30 -1.61 -11.42
CA LEU A 113 -4.46 -1.97 -12.56
C LEU A 113 -3.81 -3.35 -12.44
N GLY A 114 -3.76 -3.92 -11.23
CA GLY A 114 -3.11 -5.20 -10.96
C GLY A 114 -1.97 -5.10 -9.97
N CYS A 115 -0.85 -5.74 -10.25
CA CYS A 115 0.35 -5.69 -9.42
C CYS A 115 1.14 -4.40 -9.68
N SER A 116 1.73 -3.85 -8.62
CA SER A 116 2.56 -2.65 -8.66
C SER A 116 3.94 -2.95 -8.10
N LEU A 117 4.96 -2.36 -8.69
CA LEU A 117 6.30 -2.29 -8.11
C LEU A 117 6.46 -0.94 -7.43
N ILE A 118 6.85 -0.95 -6.16
CA ILE A 118 7.15 0.25 -5.38
C ILE A 118 8.67 0.28 -5.19
N VAL A 119 9.32 1.35 -5.67
CA VAL A 119 10.73 1.62 -5.45
C VAL A 119 10.82 2.89 -4.62
N SER A 120 11.27 2.74 -3.37
CA SER A 120 11.38 3.86 -2.43
C SER A 120 12.78 4.47 -2.51
N PRO A 121 12.93 5.81 -2.57
CA PRO A 121 14.24 6.46 -2.44
C PRO A 121 14.72 6.39 -0.99
N TRP A 122 16.04 6.30 -0.80
CA TRP A 122 16.67 6.14 0.53
C TRP A 122 16.69 7.39 1.41
N ASN A 123 16.13 8.50 0.99
CA ASN A 123 16.08 9.72 1.81
C ASN A 123 14.98 9.68 2.89
N VAL A 124 13.97 8.81 2.70
CA VAL A 124 12.94 8.48 3.71
C VAL A 124 12.66 6.99 3.55
N SER A 125 13.19 6.19 4.45
CA SER A 125 13.33 4.72 4.26
C SER A 125 12.02 3.94 4.33
N LEU A 126 10.95 4.51 4.91
CA LEU A 126 9.66 3.83 5.11
C LEU A 126 8.51 4.32 4.22
N ARG A 127 8.78 5.18 3.24
CA ARG A 127 7.76 5.63 2.30
C ARG A 127 7.53 4.69 1.14
#